data_344ee630c204af3407ea907395555cd3
#
_entry.id   344ee630c204af3407ea907395555cd3
#
_cell.length_a   1.000
_cell.length_b   1.000
_cell.length_c   1.000
_cell.angle_alpha   90.00
_cell.angle_beta   90.00
_cell.angle_gamma   90.00
#
_symmetry.space_group_name_H-M   'P 1'
#
loop_
_entity.id
_entity.type
_entity.pdbx_description
1 polymer ?
#
loop_
_entity_poly.entity_id
_entity_poly.type
_entity_poly.pdbx_seq_one_letter_code
_entity_poly.pdbx_strand_id
1 'polypeptide(L)'
;MMSTTSALPDSVRQALGPEAARDFVAWLDQHLLRSESAQVPVSALMARQKVNVLMLEHVSNLLLADEPTLTRRPDGKAVWRVPVDLTFPSRGRVGQVAEIDVDAQYGSVFYDDAALAQVEQAARRLAEQTSHT
;
A
#
# COMPACT_ATOMS: atom_id res chain seq x y z
N MET A 1 25.06 -10.60 3.15
CA MET A 1 24.39 -9.40 3.63
C MET A 1 25.22 -8.69 4.69
N MET A 2 25.39 -7.43 4.54
CA MET A 2 26.13 -6.67 5.56
C MET A 2 25.33 -6.60 6.84
N SER A 3 25.99 -6.95 7.94
CA SER A 3 25.42 -6.78 9.26
C SER A 3 25.30 -5.28 9.59
N THR A 4 24.19 -4.87 10.19
CA THR A 4 23.99 -3.51 10.68
C THR A 4 25.10 -3.13 11.66
N THR A 5 25.64 -4.11 12.40
CA THR A 5 26.73 -3.93 13.34
C THR A 5 27.97 -3.39 12.67
N SER A 6 28.30 -3.87 11.45
CA SER A 6 29.49 -3.42 10.73
C SER A 6 29.33 -2.03 10.14
N ALA A 7 28.10 -1.54 10.06
CA ALA A 7 27.80 -0.20 9.51
C ALA A 7 27.85 0.90 10.57
N LEU A 8 27.95 0.59 11.87
CA LEU A 8 28.03 1.60 12.92
C LEU A 8 29.43 2.20 12.97
N PRO A 9 29.54 3.54 12.88
CA PRO A 9 30.83 4.21 13.08
C PRO A 9 31.37 3.98 14.49
N ASP A 10 32.69 3.92 14.61
CA ASP A 10 33.33 3.73 15.91
C ASP A 10 32.99 4.85 16.91
N SER A 11 32.83 6.07 16.42
CA SER A 11 32.44 7.21 17.25
C SER A 11 31.06 6.99 17.89
N VAL A 12 30.12 6.38 17.16
CA VAL A 12 28.78 6.07 17.68
C VAL A 12 28.87 4.98 18.73
N ARG A 13 29.67 3.94 18.49
CA ARG A 13 29.88 2.86 19.47
C ARG A 13 30.50 3.37 20.77
N GLN A 14 31.47 4.26 20.67
CA GLN A 14 32.10 4.85 21.82
C GLN A 14 31.16 5.73 22.61
N ALA A 15 30.32 6.51 21.92
CA ALA A 15 29.35 7.38 22.57
C ALA A 15 28.25 6.61 23.30
N LEU A 16 27.81 5.49 22.74
CA LEU A 16 26.73 4.67 23.32
C LEU A 16 27.22 3.69 24.38
N GLY A 17 28.50 3.28 24.32
CA GLY A 17 29.01 2.17 25.10
C GLY A 17 28.64 0.81 24.50
N PRO A 18 29.33 -0.28 24.94
CA PRO A 18 29.17 -1.59 24.28
C PRO A 18 27.77 -2.18 24.40
N GLU A 19 27.10 -2.02 25.53
CA GLU A 19 25.76 -2.57 25.75
C GLU A 19 24.71 -1.78 24.99
N ALA A 20 24.75 -0.45 25.07
CA ALA A 20 23.81 0.41 24.37
C ALA A 20 23.96 0.29 22.84
N ALA A 21 25.19 0.15 22.36
CA ALA A 21 25.44 -0.05 20.94
C ALA A 21 24.83 -1.37 20.44
N ARG A 22 24.95 -2.43 21.24
CA ARG A 22 24.37 -3.74 20.92
C ARG A 22 22.85 -3.69 20.90
N ASP A 23 22.25 -3.04 21.89
CA ASP A 23 20.81 -2.87 21.97
C ASP A 23 20.27 -2.04 20.81
N PHE A 24 20.99 -1.00 20.42
CA PHE A 24 20.63 -0.15 19.29
C PHE A 24 20.64 -0.93 17.97
N VAL A 25 21.68 -1.76 17.75
CA VAL A 25 21.79 -2.61 16.56
C VAL A 25 20.63 -3.62 16.53
N ALA A 26 20.34 -4.25 17.66
CA ALA A 26 19.23 -5.19 17.74
C ALA A 26 17.89 -4.50 17.44
N TRP A 27 17.69 -3.30 17.96
CA TRP A 27 16.49 -2.51 17.66
C TRP A 27 16.38 -2.17 16.17
N LEU A 28 17.49 -1.74 15.55
CA LEU A 28 17.52 -1.46 14.11
C LEU A 28 17.17 -2.68 13.28
N ASP A 29 17.77 -3.82 13.60
CA ASP A 29 17.50 -5.07 12.86
C ASP A 29 16.02 -5.46 12.96
N GLN A 30 15.43 -5.38 14.16
CA GLN A 30 14.02 -5.67 14.35
C GLN A 30 13.12 -4.69 13.60
N HIS A 31 13.49 -3.41 13.64
CA HIS A 31 12.71 -2.37 12.98
C HIS A 31 12.76 -2.52 11.46
N LEU A 32 13.92 -2.82 10.90
CA LEU A 32 14.08 -3.05 9.46
C LEU A 32 13.30 -4.28 8.99
N LEU A 33 13.29 -5.35 9.79
CA LEU A 33 12.52 -6.56 9.47
C LEU A 33 11.02 -6.29 9.48
N ARG A 34 10.53 -5.47 10.43
CA ARG A 34 9.13 -5.09 10.50
C ARG A 34 8.73 -4.14 9.37
N SER A 35 9.67 -3.36 8.87
CA SER A 35 9.44 -2.33 7.86
C SER A 35 9.91 -2.79 6.48
N GLU A 36 9.79 -4.09 6.19
CA GLU A 36 10.17 -4.64 4.89
C GLU A 36 9.49 -3.87 3.74
N SER A 37 8.25 -3.43 3.93
CA SER A 37 7.52 -2.64 2.97
C SER A 37 8.20 -1.29 2.67
N ALA A 38 8.95 -0.73 3.61
CA ALA A 38 9.66 0.53 3.41
C ALA A 38 10.86 0.39 2.48
N GLN A 39 11.31 -0.85 2.20
CA GLN A 39 12.43 -1.12 1.32
C GLN A 39 12.04 -1.20 -0.16
N VAL A 40 10.75 -1.28 -0.47
CA VAL A 40 10.30 -1.30 -1.86
C VAL A 40 10.30 0.14 -2.41
N PRO A 41 10.65 0.31 -3.73
CA PRO A 41 10.76 1.65 -4.32
C PRO A 41 9.45 2.44 -4.35
N VAL A 42 8.32 1.76 -4.47
CA VAL A 42 6.99 2.40 -4.48
C VAL A 42 6.38 2.28 -3.09
N SER A 43 6.05 3.41 -2.49
CA SER A 43 5.42 3.43 -1.16
C SER A 43 3.92 3.11 -1.24
N ALA A 44 3.35 2.73 -0.09
CA ALA A 44 1.92 2.53 0.03
C ALA A 44 1.14 3.79 -0.36
N LEU A 45 1.62 4.96 0.06
CA LEU A 45 0.98 6.23 -0.27
C LEU A 45 0.97 6.49 -1.77
N MET A 46 2.08 6.25 -2.45
CA MET A 46 2.17 6.40 -3.91
C MET A 46 1.21 5.46 -4.62
N ALA A 47 1.13 4.21 -4.18
CA ALA A 47 0.21 3.23 -4.75
C ALA A 47 -1.24 3.67 -4.60
N ARG A 48 -1.59 4.13 -3.41
CA ARG A 48 -2.93 4.64 -3.09
C ARG A 48 -3.30 5.84 -3.97
N GLN A 49 -2.38 6.79 -4.11
CA GLN A 49 -2.59 7.97 -4.95
C GLN A 49 -2.79 7.61 -6.42
N LYS A 50 -2.01 6.67 -6.93
CA LYS A 50 -2.14 6.21 -8.33
C LYS A 50 -3.52 5.60 -8.58
N VAL A 51 -4.02 4.80 -7.66
CA VAL A 51 -5.35 4.20 -7.78
C VAL A 51 -6.45 5.26 -7.68
N ASN A 52 -6.29 6.25 -6.79
CA ASN A 52 -7.24 7.36 -6.69
C ASN A 52 -7.33 8.13 -8.01
N VAL A 53 -6.20 8.42 -8.64
CA VAL A 53 -6.17 9.11 -9.93
C VAL A 53 -6.85 8.27 -11.01
N LEU A 54 -6.55 6.97 -11.04
CA LEU A 54 -7.15 6.06 -12.01
C LEU A 54 -8.68 6.04 -11.88
N MET A 55 -9.19 5.93 -10.66
CA MET A 55 -10.63 5.91 -10.41
C MET A 55 -11.29 7.23 -10.78
N LEU A 56 -10.66 8.34 -10.40
CA LEU A 56 -11.16 9.68 -10.69
C LEU A 56 -11.25 9.94 -12.20
N GLU A 57 -10.22 9.54 -12.94
CA GLU A 57 -10.14 9.81 -14.38
C GLU A 57 -11.01 8.87 -15.22
N HIS A 58 -11.20 7.63 -14.79
CA HIS A 58 -11.79 6.61 -15.65
C HIS A 58 -13.12 6.05 -15.16
N VAL A 59 -13.47 6.22 -13.89
CA VAL A 59 -14.69 5.62 -13.35
C VAL A 59 -15.56 6.65 -12.66
N SER A 60 -15.17 7.14 -11.48
CA SER A 60 -16.03 8.03 -10.69
C SER A 60 -15.23 8.72 -9.58
N ASN A 61 -15.66 9.95 -9.26
CA ASN A 61 -15.13 10.69 -8.11
C ASN A 61 -15.70 10.18 -6.77
N LEU A 62 -16.62 9.24 -6.80
CA LEU A 62 -17.17 8.62 -5.58
C LEU A 62 -16.37 7.41 -5.13
N LEU A 63 -15.37 7.00 -5.90
CA LEU A 63 -14.49 5.88 -5.54
C LEU A 63 -13.22 6.39 -4.89
N LEU A 64 -12.88 5.80 -3.76
CA LEU A 64 -11.72 6.21 -2.98
C LEU A 64 -10.88 5.00 -2.59
N ALA A 65 -9.58 5.08 -2.86
CA ALA A 65 -8.64 4.05 -2.45
C ALA A 65 -8.47 4.05 -0.93
N ASP A 66 -8.40 2.87 -0.35
CA ASP A 66 -8.13 2.66 1.06
C ASP A 66 -6.69 2.21 1.26
N GLU A 67 -6.36 1.79 2.47
CA GLU A 67 -5.00 1.45 2.87
C GLU A 67 -4.47 0.26 2.10
N PRO A 68 -3.36 0.41 1.35
CA PRO A 68 -2.78 -0.70 0.60
C PRO A 68 -2.14 -1.75 1.49
N THR A 69 -2.13 -2.99 1.01
CA THR A 69 -1.44 -4.11 1.66
C THR A 69 -0.38 -4.65 0.71
N LEU A 70 0.85 -4.80 1.20
CA LEU A 70 1.92 -5.41 0.42
C LEU A 70 1.69 -6.93 0.35
N THR A 71 1.67 -7.46 -0.87
CA THR A 71 1.47 -8.89 -1.09
C THR A 71 2.29 -9.36 -2.29
N ARG A 72 2.39 -10.68 -2.46
CA ARG A 72 3.03 -11.28 -3.63
C ARG A 72 2.00 -11.95 -4.50
N ARG A 73 2.12 -11.73 -5.79
CA ARG A 73 1.31 -12.43 -6.79
C ARG A 73 1.88 -13.83 -7.03
N PRO A 74 1.09 -14.74 -7.61
CA PRO A 74 1.57 -16.10 -7.92
C PRO A 74 2.83 -16.14 -8.79
N ASP A 75 3.07 -15.11 -9.60
CA ASP A 75 4.27 -14.97 -10.43
C ASP A 75 5.50 -14.48 -9.65
N GLY A 76 5.37 -14.25 -8.35
CA GLY A 76 6.43 -13.78 -7.48
C GLY A 76 6.60 -12.28 -7.38
N LYS A 77 5.85 -11.51 -8.16
CA LYS A 77 5.93 -10.04 -8.11
C LYS A 77 5.33 -9.50 -6.82
N ALA A 78 6.05 -8.59 -6.19
CA ALA A 78 5.54 -7.83 -5.04
C ALA A 78 4.63 -6.71 -5.55
N VAL A 79 3.44 -6.61 -4.99
CA VAL A 79 2.47 -5.58 -5.36
C VAL A 79 1.84 -4.97 -4.12
N TRP A 80 1.44 -3.72 -4.24
CA TRP A 80 0.53 -3.08 -3.31
C TRP A 80 -0.89 -3.37 -3.76
N ARG A 81 -1.62 -4.13 -2.94
CA ARG A 81 -3.04 -4.40 -3.18
C ARG A 81 -3.86 -3.30 -2.54
N VAL A 82 -4.52 -2.50 -3.38
CA VAL A 82 -5.22 -1.29 -2.96
C VAL A 82 -6.72 -1.54 -3.02
N PRO A 83 -7.40 -1.59 -1.86
CA PRO A 83 -8.86 -1.67 -1.85
C PRO A 83 -9.47 -0.37 -2.36
N VAL A 84 -10.57 -0.48 -3.09
CA VAL A 84 -11.32 0.68 -3.59
C VAL A 84 -12.71 0.64 -3.00
N ASP A 85 -13.09 1.71 -2.33
CA ASP A 85 -14.39 1.84 -1.66
C ASP A 85 -15.28 2.83 -2.38
N LEU A 86 -16.57 2.52 -2.43
CA LEU A 86 -17.58 3.49 -2.81
C LEU A 86 -17.84 4.41 -1.62
N THR A 87 -17.87 5.72 -1.86
CA THR A 87 -18.13 6.72 -0.83
C THR A 87 -19.25 7.64 -1.29
N PHE A 88 -20.06 8.08 -0.34
CA PHE A 88 -21.06 9.12 -0.58
C PHE A 88 -20.79 10.31 0.32
N PRO A 89 -20.92 11.55 -0.18
CA PRO A 89 -20.67 12.73 0.64
C PRO A 89 -21.50 12.77 1.94
N SER A 90 -22.71 12.21 1.91
CA SER A 90 -23.60 12.22 3.06
C SER A 90 -23.43 11.06 4.01
N ARG A 91 -22.75 9.98 3.58
CA ARG A 91 -22.66 8.73 4.35
C ARG A 91 -21.22 8.27 4.60
N GLY A 92 -20.25 8.84 3.90
CA GLY A 92 -18.88 8.36 3.93
C GLY A 92 -18.70 7.06 3.18
N ARG A 93 -17.92 6.13 3.71
CA ARG A 93 -17.64 4.85 3.05
C ARG A 93 -18.85 3.94 3.12
N VAL A 94 -19.24 3.44 1.95
CA VAL A 94 -20.40 2.53 1.82
C VAL A 94 -19.93 1.08 1.80
N GLY A 95 -18.86 0.79 1.07
CA GLY A 95 -18.30 -0.56 1.01
C GLY A 95 -17.26 -0.70 -0.06
N GLN A 96 -16.53 -1.82 -0.01
CA GLN A 96 -15.49 -2.12 -0.98
C GLN A 96 -16.10 -2.66 -2.26
N VAL A 97 -15.64 -2.14 -3.40
CA VAL A 97 -16.12 -2.54 -4.72
C VAL A 97 -15.05 -3.22 -5.56
N ALA A 98 -13.77 -3.05 -5.21
CA ALA A 98 -12.69 -3.61 -6.00
C ALA A 98 -11.38 -3.65 -5.22
N GLU A 99 -10.40 -4.35 -5.80
CA GLU A 99 -9.00 -4.28 -5.40
C GLU A 99 -8.17 -4.07 -6.65
N ILE A 100 -7.23 -3.12 -6.60
CA ILE A 100 -6.36 -2.82 -7.73
C ILE A 100 -4.92 -3.01 -7.26
N ASP A 101 -4.14 -3.78 -8.01
CA ASP A 101 -2.74 -4.03 -7.69
C ASP A 101 -1.84 -3.00 -8.37
N VAL A 102 -0.82 -2.54 -7.63
CA VAL A 102 0.21 -1.63 -8.13
C VAL A 102 1.56 -2.30 -7.92
N ASP A 103 2.36 -2.37 -8.98
CA ASP A 103 3.71 -2.94 -8.90
C ASP A 103 4.53 -2.19 -7.85
N ALA A 104 5.04 -2.92 -6.85
CA ALA A 104 5.77 -2.31 -5.75
C ALA A 104 7.16 -1.83 -6.15
N GLN A 105 7.68 -2.33 -7.27
CA GLN A 105 9.01 -1.96 -7.76
C GLN A 105 8.95 -0.82 -8.79
N TYR A 106 8.03 -0.90 -9.75
CA TYR A 106 7.98 0.04 -10.87
C TYR A 106 6.78 0.98 -10.84
N GLY A 107 5.79 0.71 -10.01
CA GLY A 107 4.63 1.58 -9.86
C GLY A 107 3.58 1.44 -10.95
N SER A 108 3.67 0.42 -11.79
CA SER A 108 2.65 0.15 -12.81
C SER A 108 1.36 -0.31 -12.16
N VAL A 109 0.24 0.27 -12.58
CA VAL A 109 -1.08 -0.14 -12.10
C VAL A 109 -1.60 -1.25 -13.00
N PHE A 110 -2.02 -2.35 -12.41
CA PHE A 110 -2.52 -3.51 -13.16
C PHE A 110 -4.03 -3.37 -13.37
N TYR A 111 -4.42 -2.93 -14.55
CA TYR A 111 -5.82 -2.81 -14.94
C TYR A 111 -5.97 -2.93 -16.45
N ASP A 112 -7.19 -3.23 -16.88
CA ASP A 112 -7.61 -3.16 -18.27
C ASP A 112 -9.03 -2.61 -18.32
N ASP A 113 -9.57 -2.44 -19.54
CA ASP A 113 -10.92 -1.90 -19.71
C ASP A 113 -11.97 -2.79 -19.05
N ALA A 114 -11.79 -4.09 -19.10
CA ALA A 114 -12.70 -5.05 -18.48
C ALA A 114 -12.70 -4.88 -16.95
N ALA A 115 -11.52 -4.70 -16.35
CA ALA A 115 -11.40 -4.47 -14.90
C ALA A 115 -12.11 -3.17 -14.50
N LEU A 116 -11.93 -2.10 -15.26
CA LEU A 116 -12.59 -0.83 -14.97
C LEU A 116 -14.11 -0.93 -15.11
N ALA A 117 -14.60 -1.67 -16.10
CA ALA A 117 -16.02 -1.91 -16.26
C ALA A 117 -16.60 -2.70 -15.09
N GLN A 118 -15.86 -3.68 -14.57
CA GLN A 118 -16.27 -4.44 -13.39
C GLN A 118 -16.36 -3.57 -12.14
N VAL A 119 -15.41 -2.66 -11.97
CA VAL A 119 -15.43 -1.71 -10.84
C VAL A 119 -16.68 -0.84 -10.93
N GLU A 120 -16.97 -0.30 -12.11
CA GLU A 120 -18.14 0.54 -12.33
C GLU A 120 -19.43 -0.20 -12.02
N GLN A 121 -19.57 -1.44 -12.51
CA GLN A 121 -20.73 -2.27 -12.24
C GLN A 121 -20.90 -2.58 -10.75
N ALA A 122 -19.81 -2.92 -10.08
CA ALA A 122 -19.84 -3.20 -8.65
C ALA A 122 -20.26 -1.97 -7.86
N ALA A 123 -19.76 -0.80 -8.24
CA ALA A 123 -20.13 0.47 -7.61
C ALA A 123 -21.61 0.78 -7.81
N ARG A 124 -22.12 0.59 -9.01
CA ARG A 124 -23.55 0.79 -9.31
C ARG A 124 -24.43 -0.14 -8.49
N ARG A 125 -24.08 -1.40 -8.42
CA ARG A 125 -24.88 -2.39 -7.64
C ARG A 125 -24.91 -2.03 -6.16
N LEU A 126 -23.77 -1.64 -5.61
CA LEU A 126 -23.70 -1.24 -4.21
C LEU A 126 -24.48 0.05 -3.97
N ALA A 127 -24.41 1.01 -4.88
CA ALA A 127 -25.16 2.26 -4.79
C ALA A 127 -26.67 1.99 -4.81
N GLU A 128 -27.14 1.10 -5.69
CA GLU A 128 -28.55 0.72 -5.77
C GLU A 128 -29.03 0.05 -4.48
N GLN A 129 -28.24 -0.88 -3.93
CA GLN A 129 -28.57 -1.54 -2.68
C GLN A 129 -28.66 -0.53 -1.53
N THR A 130 -27.76 0.42 -1.50
CA THR A 130 -27.73 1.45 -0.45
C THR A 130 -28.90 2.42 -0.58
N SER A 131 -29.33 2.74 -1.81
CA SER A 131 -30.44 3.65 -2.07
C SER A 131 -31.78 3.06 -1.62
N HIS A 132 -31.92 1.75 -1.57
CA HIS A 132 -33.16 1.08 -1.19
C HIS A 132 -33.27 0.81 0.31
N THR A 133 -32.24 1.14 1.05
CA THR A 133 -32.26 1.06 2.51
C THR A 133 -32.36 2.45 3.11
#